data_cf9a8049e93cf217f1e8bfbed123adb3
#
_entry.id   cf9a8049e93cf217f1e8bfbed123adb3
#
_cell.length_a   1.000
_cell.length_b   1.000
_cell.length_c   1.000
_cell.angle_alpha   90.00
_cell.angle_beta   90.00
_cell.angle_gamma   90.00
#
_symmetry.space_group_name_H-M   'P 1'
#
loop_
_entity.id
_entity.type
_entity.pdbx_description
1 polymer ?
#
loop_
_entity_poly.entity_id
_entity_poly.type
_entity_poly.pdbx_seq_one_letter_code
_entity_poly.pdbx_strand_id
1 'polypeptide(L)'
;MIYAIVALIGFSAKMGCFEVAGERYTERLRAMVFRAFLKQEIGYYDEDDHSVGALTTRLALDSKNVNELVTKVAGDVVEIIATAITGLVIAFVYDWRITLITLAFSPFIMGASFYESKIQRGFEDETAKAHEYSGEVAGEAIKEIRTVAALGKQGYFEAKYRRATNRPHRLAKRKAYLSSIGYALNQGVILYVGAAAFYAGMKFIEQRVIDFDDLFVSLLSVMITVHGIGRASVFASTYGKAKNSAIATFEILERQSKIDPDLEGIETDTSKIAGDLSFENITFRYPARPDIPIFDGDFNLEGKAGQTIALVGPSGCGKSTAIGMLQRWYDPVDGVVRLDEHNTKNFSLHNLRSHMSLVGQEPVLFDMTIGENIRFGVDEGKQVTQQEVEDAARAANIHKFIIDLPDGYDTRVGDKGSQLSGGQKQRIAIARALIRKPKVLLLDEATSALDSESEKLVQQAIDNIISEGGRTTLTIAHRLSTIQTADLICVVKNGRIVEKGTHWELLKLDAEYAALVRQQSLNADH
;
A
#
# COMPACT_ATOMS: atom_id res chain seq x y z
N MET A 1 -39.51 31.11 18.52
CA MET A 1 -38.16 31.31 19.01
C MET A 1 -37.62 30.08 19.77
N ILE A 2 -38.36 29.52 20.76
CA ILE A 2 -37.92 28.32 21.53
C ILE A 2 -37.61 27.12 20.61
N TYR A 3 -38.52 26.79 19.70
CA TYR A 3 -38.32 25.67 18.75
C TYR A 3 -37.10 25.84 17.83
N ALA A 4 -36.79 27.07 17.41
CA ALA A 4 -35.60 27.35 16.62
C ALA A 4 -34.31 27.11 17.39
N ILE A 5 -34.28 27.48 18.68
CA ILE A 5 -33.13 27.24 19.57
C ILE A 5 -32.94 25.73 19.83
N VAL A 6 -34.05 25.02 20.11
CA VAL A 6 -33.99 23.55 20.31
C VAL A 6 -33.53 22.84 19.04
N ALA A 7 -34.02 23.25 17.87
CA ALA A 7 -33.58 22.69 16.60
C ALA A 7 -32.08 22.97 16.34
N LEU A 8 -31.63 24.22 16.59
CA LEU A 8 -30.22 24.60 16.43
C LEU A 8 -29.33 23.75 17.33
N ILE A 9 -29.67 23.58 18.59
CA ILE A 9 -28.91 22.75 19.54
C ILE A 9 -28.93 21.30 19.10
N GLY A 10 -30.09 20.75 18.71
CA GLY A 10 -30.25 19.37 18.29
C GLY A 10 -29.44 19.03 17.04
N PHE A 11 -29.50 19.87 16.01
CA PHE A 11 -28.70 19.67 14.79
C PHE A 11 -27.21 19.84 15.04
N SER A 12 -26.81 20.84 15.82
CA SER A 12 -25.40 21.06 16.17
C SER A 12 -24.86 19.89 16.98
N ALA A 13 -25.62 19.40 17.97
CA ALA A 13 -25.22 18.23 18.77
C ALA A 13 -25.14 16.97 17.91
N LYS A 14 -26.14 16.71 17.04
CA LYS A 14 -26.10 15.58 16.11
C LYS A 14 -24.83 15.62 15.26
N MET A 15 -24.62 16.70 14.52
CA MET A 15 -23.45 16.83 13.62
C MET A 15 -22.14 16.72 14.40
N GLY A 16 -22.00 17.49 15.49
CA GLY A 16 -20.76 17.50 16.26
C GLY A 16 -20.42 16.14 16.89
N CYS A 17 -21.40 15.47 17.51
CA CYS A 17 -21.15 14.18 18.14
C CYS A 17 -20.80 13.08 17.14
N PHE A 18 -21.54 12.98 16.03
CA PHE A 18 -21.26 11.95 15.03
C PHE A 18 -19.95 12.21 14.27
N GLU A 19 -19.65 13.47 13.90
CA GLU A 19 -18.39 13.82 13.22
C GLU A 19 -17.17 13.55 14.13
N VAL A 20 -17.20 13.98 15.39
CA VAL A 20 -16.09 13.73 16.32
C VAL A 20 -15.91 12.22 16.59
N ALA A 21 -16.99 11.48 16.76
CA ALA A 21 -16.92 10.02 16.93
C ALA A 21 -16.36 9.37 15.66
N GLY A 22 -16.78 9.82 14.49
CA GLY A 22 -16.34 9.33 13.19
C GLY A 22 -14.86 9.56 12.93
N GLU A 23 -14.35 10.76 13.21
CA GLU A 23 -12.92 11.06 13.03
C GLU A 23 -12.03 10.22 13.95
N ARG A 24 -12.43 10.03 15.21
CA ARG A 24 -11.72 9.13 16.14
C ARG A 24 -11.74 7.67 15.67
N TYR A 25 -12.87 7.24 15.11
CA TYR A 25 -12.98 5.90 14.54
C TYR A 25 -12.06 5.74 13.31
N THR A 26 -12.07 6.72 12.42
CA THR A 26 -11.22 6.74 11.21
C THR A 26 -9.74 6.71 11.56
N GLU A 27 -9.30 7.51 12.54
CA GLU A 27 -7.92 7.52 13.03
C GLU A 27 -7.50 6.12 13.51
N ARG A 28 -8.31 5.51 14.39
CA ARG A 28 -8.03 4.16 14.90
C ARG A 28 -8.01 3.11 13.79
N LEU A 29 -9.00 3.16 12.89
CA LEU A 29 -9.10 2.22 11.79
C LEU A 29 -7.89 2.31 10.85
N ARG A 30 -7.48 3.54 10.48
CA ARG A 30 -6.27 3.77 9.68
C ARG A 30 -5.03 3.22 10.36
N ALA A 31 -4.86 3.47 11.65
CA ALA A 31 -3.72 2.95 12.40
C ALA A 31 -3.71 1.41 12.42
N MET A 32 -4.88 0.77 12.63
CA MET A 32 -5.00 -0.68 12.59
C MET A 32 -4.70 -1.27 11.20
N VAL A 33 -5.26 -0.68 10.13
CA VAL A 33 -5.03 -1.11 8.75
C VAL A 33 -3.57 -0.91 8.34
N PHE A 34 -2.96 0.22 8.71
CA PHE A 34 -1.56 0.48 8.43
C PHE A 34 -0.65 -0.53 9.15
N ARG A 35 -0.94 -0.83 10.42
CA ARG A 35 -0.24 -1.89 11.16
C ARG A 35 -0.43 -3.25 10.49
N ALA A 36 -1.64 -3.57 10.03
CA ALA A 36 -1.92 -4.83 9.33
C ALA A 36 -1.13 -4.92 8.01
N PHE A 37 -1.01 -3.83 7.25
CA PHE A 37 -0.14 -3.78 6.08
C PHE A 37 1.33 -4.08 6.45
N LEU A 38 1.88 -3.41 7.46
CA LEU A 38 3.29 -3.61 7.85
C LEU A 38 3.60 -5.04 8.32
N LYS A 39 2.58 -5.82 8.70
CA LYS A 39 2.72 -7.22 9.12
C LYS A 39 2.67 -8.23 7.96
N GLN A 40 2.30 -7.82 6.76
CA GLN A 40 2.21 -8.73 5.63
C GLN A 40 3.59 -9.16 5.15
N GLU A 41 3.68 -10.38 4.66
CA GLU A 41 4.87 -10.91 3.99
C GLU A 41 5.14 -10.20 2.66
N ILE A 42 6.39 -10.21 2.20
CA ILE A 42 6.80 -9.54 0.96
C ILE A 42 6.01 -10.05 -0.25
N GLY A 43 5.70 -11.36 -0.30
CA GLY A 43 4.90 -11.95 -1.37
C GLY A 43 3.50 -11.36 -1.54
N TYR A 44 2.94 -10.74 -0.49
CA TYR A 44 1.68 -9.99 -0.58
C TYR A 44 1.83 -8.72 -1.45
N TYR A 45 2.98 -8.07 -1.38
CA TYR A 45 3.26 -6.84 -2.14
C TYR A 45 3.71 -7.11 -3.59
N ASP A 46 4.03 -8.36 -3.94
CA ASP A 46 4.39 -8.76 -5.30
C ASP A 46 3.15 -8.94 -6.21
N GLU A 47 1.94 -8.94 -5.64
CA GLU A 47 0.70 -9.03 -6.40
C GLU A 47 0.33 -7.67 -6.99
N ASP A 48 -0.09 -7.62 -8.25
CA ASP A 48 -0.41 -6.38 -8.98
C ASP A 48 -1.49 -5.54 -8.28
N ASP A 49 -2.47 -6.20 -7.64
CA ASP A 49 -3.57 -5.56 -6.91
C ASP A 49 -3.12 -4.88 -5.60
N HIS A 50 -1.92 -5.19 -5.12
CA HIS A 50 -1.34 -4.66 -3.88
C HIS A 50 -0.23 -3.62 -4.12
N SER A 51 -0.28 -2.94 -5.26
CA SER A 51 0.65 -1.85 -5.55
C SER A 51 0.56 -0.73 -4.50
N VAL A 52 1.67 0.00 -4.29
CA VAL A 52 1.74 1.11 -3.30
C VAL A 52 0.59 2.12 -3.51
N GLY A 53 0.26 2.46 -4.76
CA GLY A 53 -0.84 3.36 -5.09
C GLY A 53 -2.20 2.79 -4.70
N ALA A 54 -2.45 1.50 -4.93
CA ALA A 54 -3.69 0.82 -4.53
C ALA A 54 -3.84 0.78 -3.01
N LEU A 55 -2.80 0.37 -2.28
CA LEU A 55 -2.83 0.26 -0.82
C LEU A 55 -2.96 1.61 -0.11
N THR A 56 -2.27 2.65 -0.58
CA THR A 56 -2.42 4.02 -0.04
C THR A 56 -3.82 4.58 -0.30
N THR A 57 -4.39 4.28 -1.46
CA THR A 57 -5.78 4.65 -1.79
C THR A 57 -6.77 3.90 -0.89
N ARG A 58 -6.60 2.60 -0.68
CA ARG A 58 -7.41 1.82 0.27
C ARG A 58 -7.33 2.40 1.68
N LEU A 59 -6.12 2.70 2.17
CA LEU A 59 -5.93 3.31 3.49
C LEU A 59 -6.67 4.64 3.64
N ALA A 60 -6.66 5.49 2.61
CA ALA A 60 -7.30 6.80 2.62
C ALA A 60 -8.82 6.73 2.46
N LEU A 61 -9.32 5.96 1.46
CA LEU A 61 -10.72 5.97 1.05
C LEU A 61 -11.56 4.94 1.78
N ASP A 62 -11.06 3.70 1.97
CA ASP A 62 -11.86 2.65 2.60
C ASP A 62 -12.16 2.97 4.05
N SER A 63 -11.18 3.46 4.79
CA SER A 63 -11.38 3.92 6.17
C SER A 63 -12.43 5.03 6.27
N LYS A 64 -12.47 5.95 5.30
CA LYS A 64 -13.49 7.01 5.23
C LYS A 64 -14.86 6.45 4.89
N ASN A 65 -14.95 5.56 3.91
CA ASN A 65 -16.23 4.95 3.52
C ASN A 65 -16.85 4.14 4.67
N VAL A 66 -16.02 3.42 5.44
CA VAL A 66 -16.48 2.68 6.63
C VAL A 66 -16.96 3.64 7.73
N ASN A 67 -16.26 4.77 7.92
CA ASN A 67 -16.71 5.82 8.84
C ASN A 67 -18.09 6.35 8.43
N GLU A 68 -18.31 6.67 7.16
CA GLU A 68 -19.61 7.17 6.67
C GLU A 68 -20.75 6.19 6.97
N LEU A 69 -20.48 4.87 6.98
CA LEU A 69 -21.48 3.87 7.37
C LEU A 69 -21.87 3.97 8.84
N VAL A 70 -20.89 4.07 9.71
CA VAL A 70 -21.10 4.02 11.17
C VAL A 70 -21.65 5.34 11.72
N THR A 71 -21.28 6.47 11.09
CA THR A 71 -21.66 7.80 11.57
C THR A 71 -22.84 8.37 10.80
N LYS A 72 -22.62 8.73 9.55
CA LYS A 72 -23.60 9.42 8.73
C LYS A 72 -24.83 8.56 8.45
N VAL A 73 -24.62 7.34 7.94
CA VAL A 73 -25.74 6.44 7.61
C VAL A 73 -26.53 6.07 8.87
N ALA A 74 -25.85 5.73 9.96
CA ALA A 74 -26.52 5.40 11.23
C ALA A 74 -27.31 6.60 11.78
N GLY A 75 -26.71 7.80 11.77
CA GLY A 75 -27.37 9.03 12.19
C GLY A 75 -28.60 9.36 11.36
N ASP A 76 -28.48 9.22 10.05
CA ASP A 76 -29.59 9.51 9.13
C ASP A 76 -30.71 8.47 9.23
N VAL A 77 -30.39 7.20 9.45
CA VAL A 77 -31.41 6.16 9.71
C VAL A 77 -32.21 6.48 10.97
N VAL A 78 -31.53 6.87 12.06
CA VAL A 78 -32.21 7.27 13.31
C VAL A 78 -33.10 8.51 13.05
N GLU A 79 -32.60 9.50 12.32
CA GLU A 79 -33.39 10.70 11.97
C GLU A 79 -34.62 10.34 11.14
N ILE A 80 -34.50 9.49 10.13
CA ILE A 80 -35.61 9.06 9.29
C ILE A 80 -36.68 8.32 10.13
N ILE A 81 -36.26 7.41 10.99
CA ILE A 81 -37.18 6.66 11.87
C ILE A 81 -37.89 7.62 12.83
N ALA A 82 -37.14 8.51 13.48
CA ALA A 82 -37.72 9.50 14.39
C ALA A 82 -38.68 10.44 13.67
N THR A 83 -38.32 10.95 12.50
CA THR A 83 -39.18 11.82 11.68
C THR A 83 -40.43 11.09 11.20
N ALA A 84 -40.30 9.83 10.78
CA ALA A 84 -41.43 9.00 10.35
C ALA A 84 -42.43 8.77 11.49
N ILE A 85 -41.94 8.35 12.67
CA ILE A 85 -42.80 8.11 13.82
C ILE A 85 -43.47 9.41 14.26
N THR A 86 -42.69 10.47 14.50
CA THR A 86 -43.21 11.74 15.01
C THR A 86 -44.18 12.39 14.01
N GLY A 87 -43.81 12.41 12.72
CA GLY A 87 -44.66 13.03 11.69
C GLY A 87 -45.96 12.27 11.47
N LEU A 88 -45.93 10.92 11.48
CA LEU A 88 -47.18 10.13 11.37
C LEU A 88 -48.06 10.28 12.62
N VAL A 89 -47.47 10.26 13.83
CA VAL A 89 -48.24 10.48 15.06
C VAL A 89 -48.94 11.84 15.04
N ILE A 90 -48.23 12.91 14.71
CA ILE A 90 -48.81 14.25 14.59
C ILE A 90 -49.93 14.24 13.55
N ALA A 91 -49.67 13.72 12.35
CA ALA A 91 -50.66 13.70 11.28
C ALA A 91 -51.95 12.96 11.66
N PHE A 92 -51.85 11.79 12.32
CA PHE A 92 -53.02 11.02 12.77
C PHE A 92 -53.77 11.66 13.93
N VAL A 93 -53.09 12.40 14.81
CA VAL A 93 -53.71 13.11 15.94
C VAL A 93 -54.55 14.27 15.45
N TYR A 94 -54.09 15.00 14.42
CA TYR A 94 -54.82 16.14 13.88
C TYR A 94 -55.98 15.72 12.96
N ASP A 95 -55.70 14.91 11.90
CA ASP A 95 -56.80 14.33 11.10
C ASP A 95 -56.34 13.02 10.42
N TRP A 96 -56.97 11.91 10.81
CA TRP A 96 -56.67 10.59 10.25
C TRP A 96 -57.10 10.42 8.79
N ARG A 97 -58.13 11.19 8.32
CA ARG A 97 -58.68 11.07 6.96
C ARG A 97 -57.72 11.67 5.93
N ILE A 98 -57.25 12.88 6.19
CA ILE A 98 -56.23 13.53 5.35
C ILE A 98 -54.94 12.73 5.35
N THR A 99 -54.54 12.23 6.52
CA THR A 99 -53.36 11.36 6.66
C THR A 99 -53.48 10.11 5.81
N LEU A 100 -54.61 9.40 5.83
CA LEU A 100 -54.80 8.21 4.99
C LEU A 100 -54.84 8.54 3.49
N ILE A 101 -55.48 9.63 3.07
CA ILE A 101 -55.48 10.07 1.69
C ILE A 101 -54.04 10.34 1.21
N THR A 102 -53.30 11.13 1.97
CA THR A 102 -51.91 11.48 1.59
C THR A 102 -51.03 10.25 1.62
N LEU A 103 -51.21 9.36 2.59
CA LEU A 103 -50.47 8.10 2.71
C LEU A 103 -50.75 7.13 1.53
N ALA A 104 -52.01 7.13 1.02
CA ALA A 104 -52.38 6.33 -0.15
C ALA A 104 -51.56 6.71 -1.42
N PHE A 105 -51.06 7.94 -1.50
CA PHE A 105 -50.19 8.40 -2.56
C PHE A 105 -48.69 8.12 -2.30
N SER A 106 -48.34 7.73 -1.08
CA SER A 106 -46.91 7.49 -0.72
C SER A 106 -46.21 6.45 -1.62
N PRO A 107 -46.87 5.34 -2.10
CA PRO A 107 -46.22 4.38 -3.01
C PRO A 107 -45.79 5.02 -4.33
N PHE A 108 -46.55 6.03 -4.84
CA PHE A 108 -46.17 6.74 -6.07
C PHE A 108 -44.93 7.61 -5.87
N ILE A 109 -44.84 8.31 -4.74
CA ILE A 109 -43.67 9.13 -4.40
C ILE A 109 -42.45 8.22 -4.19
N MET A 110 -42.61 7.12 -3.44
CA MET A 110 -41.52 6.13 -3.23
C MET A 110 -41.08 5.49 -4.55
N GLY A 111 -42.04 5.15 -5.44
CA GLY A 111 -41.74 4.59 -6.76
C GLY A 111 -40.95 5.56 -7.64
N ALA A 112 -41.33 6.85 -7.66
CA ALA A 112 -40.62 7.90 -8.40
C ALA A 112 -39.20 8.11 -7.86
N SER A 113 -39.03 8.18 -6.53
CA SER A 113 -37.72 8.29 -5.87
C SER A 113 -36.85 7.07 -6.11
N PHE A 114 -37.41 5.86 -6.07
CA PHE A 114 -36.71 4.63 -6.38
C PHE A 114 -36.23 4.57 -7.84
N TYR A 115 -37.09 4.99 -8.78
CA TYR A 115 -36.74 5.06 -10.19
C TYR A 115 -35.61 6.04 -10.46
N GLU A 116 -35.65 7.24 -9.87
CA GLU A 116 -34.59 8.24 -9.92
C GLU A 116 -33.26 7.70 -9.39
N SER A 117 -33.29 7.07 -8.20
CA SER A 117 -32.11 6.48 -7.58
C SER A 117 -31.51 5.32 -8.40
N LYS A 118 -32.36 4.53 -9.06
CA LYS A 118 -31.92 3.44 -9.95
C LYS A 118 -31.19 3.99 -11.18
N ILE A 119 -31.68 5.06 -11.77
CA ILE A 119 -31.01 5.74 -12.89
C ILE A 119 -29.65 6.27 -12.43
N GLN A 120 -29.59 6.99 -11.32
CA GLN A 120 -28.34 7.57 -10.81
C GLN A 120 -27.28 6.49 -10.57
N ARG A 121 -27.62 5.37 -9.92
CA ARG A 121 -26.71 4.26 -9.63
C ARG A 121 -26.19 3.56 -10.88
N GLY A 122 -27.08 3.22 -11.81
CA GLY A 122 -26.68 2.51 -13.02
C GLY A 122 -25.65 3.27 -13.86
N PHE A 123 -25.71 4.60 -13.87
CA PHE A 123 -24.73 5.44 -14.57
C PHE A 123 -23.44 5.70 -13.78
N GLU A 124 -23.43 5.58 -12.45
CA GLU A 124 -22.22 5.76 -11.65
C GLU A 124 -21.18 4.69 -11.96
N ASP A 125 -21.58 3.41 -12.00
CA ASP A 125 -20.69 2.29 -12.28
C ASP A 125 -20.13 2.34 -13.72
N GLU A 126 -20.99 2.63 -14.71
CA GLU A 126 -20.52 2.77 -16.10
C GLU A 126 -19.58 3.96 -16.29
N THR A 127 -19.87 5.07 -15.62
CA THR A 127 -19.06 6.29 -15.72
C THR A 127 -17.69 6.09 -15.02
N ALA A 128 -17.67 5.42 -13.86
CA ALA A 128 -16.44 5.09 -13.15
C ALA A 128 -15.50 4.25 -14.01
N LYS A 129 -15.99 3.15 -14.59
CA LYS A 129 -15.21 2.30 -15.51
C LYS A 129 -14.73 3.03 -16.77
N ALA A 130 -15.55 3.97 -17.28
CA ALA A 130 -15.17 4.74 -18.45
C ALA A 130 -14.09 5.80 -18.13
N HIS A 131 -14.05 6.32 -16.89
CA HIS A 131 -13.00 7.23 -16.41
C HIS A 131 -11.67 6.51 -16.13
N GLU A 132 -11.69 5.21 -15.78
CA GLU A 132 -10.50 4.41 -15.50
C GLU A 132 -9.50 4.48 -16.66
N TYR A 133 -9.94 4.18 -17.88
CA TYR A 133 -9.08 4.27 -19.06
C TYR A 133 -8.52 5.68 -19.32
N SER A 134 -9.31 6.73 -19.08
CA SER A 134 -8.79 8.10 -19.22
C SER A 134 -7.77 8.44 -18.12
N GLY A 135 -7.98 7.89 -16.92
CA GLY A 135 -7.03 7.99 -15.80
C GLY A 135 -5.70 7.30 -16.09
N GLU A 136 -5.72 6.11 -16.68
CA GLU A 136 -4.51 5.39 -17.11
C GLU A 136 -3.68 6.20 -18.12
N VAL A 137 -4.33 6.76 -19.15
CA VAL A 137 -3.66 7.58 -20.17
C VAL A 137 -3.01 8.83 -19.55
N ALA A 138 -3.72 9.49 -18.61
CA ALA A 138 -3.16 10.64 -17.92
C ALA A 138 -2.01 10.24 -16.98
N GLY A 139 -2.18 9.15 -16.24
CA GLY A 139 -1.16 8.61 -15.35
C GLY A 139 0.12 8.24 -16.08
N GLU A 140 0.02 7.54 -17.23
CA GLU A 140 1.15 7.21 -18.08
C GLU A 140 1.91 8.48 -18.53
N ALA A 141 1.18 9.47 -19.05
CA ALA A 141 1.79 10.69 -19.54
C ALA A 141 2.48 11.52 -18.44
N ILE A 142 1.86 11.62 -17.26
CA ILE A 142 2.41 12.39 -16.12
C ILE A 142 3.59 11.66 -15.50
N LYS A 143 3.50 10.35 -15.33
CA LYS A 143 4.58 9.51 -14.77
C LYS A 143 5.85 9.65 -15.63
N GLU A 144 5.69 9.58 -16.95
CA GLU A 144 6.80 9.62 -17.90
C GLU A 144 6.97 11.02 -18.55
N ILE A 145 6.62 12.08 -17.81
CA ILE A 145 6.58 13.46 -18.37
C ILE A 145 7.90 13.91 -18.98
N ARG A 146 9.03 13.48 -18.40
CA ARG A 146 10.36 13.81 -18.94
C ARG A 146 10.56 13.23 -20.33
N THR A 147 10.16 11.98 -20.54
CA THR A 147 10.23 11.29 -21.84
C THR A 147 9.27 11.93 -22.85
N VAL A 148 8.03 12.22 -22.42
CA VAL A 148 7.04 12.90 -23.25
C VAL A 148 7.54 14.27 -23.71
N ALA A 149 8.14 15.04 -22.80
CA ALA A 149 8.72 16.35 -23.10
C ALA A 149 9.95 16.25 -24.02
N ALA A 150 10.87 15.33 -23.73
CA ALA A 150 12.09 15.13 -24.53
C ALA A 150 11.77 14.73 -25.99
N LEU A 151 10.71 13.94 -26.18
CA LEU A 151 10.26 13.52 -27.53
C LEU A 151 9.29 14.50 -28.20
N GLY A 152 8.89 15.60 -27.53
CA GLY A 152 7.94 16.57 -28.07
C GLY A 152 6.53 15.98 -28.32
N LYS A 153 6.11 14.97 -27.54
CA LYS A 153 4.87 14.20 -27.75
C LYS A 153 3.66 14.67 -26.92
N GLN A 154 3.70 15.89 -26.38
CA GLN A 154 2.59 16.45 -25.59
C GLN A 154 1.27 16.44 -26.39
N GLY A 155 1.31 16.90 -27.66
CA GLY A 155 0.12 16.89 -28.52
C GLY A 155 -0.45 15.50 -28.83
N TYR A 156 0.40 14.47 -28.87
CA TYR A 156 -0.05 13.09 -29.02
C TYR A 156 -0.85 12.63 -27.81
N PHE A 157 -0.32 12.85 -26.60
CA PHE A 157 -1.01 12.46 -25.37
C PHE A 157 -2.27 13.29 -25.11
N GLU A 158 -2.27 14.59 -25.45
CA GLU A 158 -3.49 15.42 -25.41
C GLU A 158 -4.58 14.85 -26.32
N ALA A 159 -4.25 14.49 -27.54
CA ALA A 159 -5.19 13.89 -28.48
C ALA A 159 -5.67 12.49 -28.00
N LYS A 160 -4.77 11.67 -27.45
CA LYS A 160 -5.09 10.36 -26.86
C LYS A 160 -6.06 10.50 -25.68
N TYR A 161 -5.78 11.43 -24.77
CA TYR A 161 -6.63 11.74 -23.62
C TYR A 161 -8.01 12.28 -24.03
N ARG A 162 -8.05 13.19 -24.99
CA ARG A 162 -9.30 13.74 -25.54
C ARG A 162 -10.19 12.65 -26.15
N ARG A 163 -9.59 11.66 -26.81
CA ARG A 163 -10.34 10.49 -27.32
C ARG A 163 -10.84 9.61 -26.19
N ALA A 164 -10.00 9.36 -25.19
CA ALA A 164 -10.36 8.57 -24.02
C ALA A 164 -11.52 9.17 -23.22
N THR A 165 -11.60 10.51 -23.11
CA THR A 165 -12.68 11.22 -22.40
C THR A 165 -14.00 11.33 -23.18
N ASN A 166 -14.03 11.01 -24.48
CA ASN A 166 -15.26 11.09 -25.28
C ASN A 166 -16.35 10.12 -24.79
N ARG A 167 -15.99 8.90 -24.40
CA ARG A 167 -16.95 7.90 -23.87
C ARG A 167 -17.55 8.33 -22.53
N PRO A 168 -16.74 8.69 -21.51
CA PRO A 168 -17.24 9.26 -20.26
C PRO A 168 -18.18 10.45 -20.48
N HIS A 169 -17.80 11.37 -21.36
CA HIS A 169 -18.60 12.57 -21.65
C HIS A 169 -19.97 12.24 -22.26
N ARG A 170 -20.05 11.29 -23.18
CA ARG A 170 -21.35 10.84 -23.76
C ARG A 170 -22.22 10.18 -22.70
N LEU A 171 -21.64 9.34 -21.85
CA LEU A 171 -22.37 8.72 -20.74
C LEU A 171 -22.88 9.76 -19.74
N ALA A 172 -22.03 10.72 -19.36
CA ALA A 172 -22.42 11.82 -18.47
C ALA A 172 -23.57 12.67 -19.04
N LYS A 173 -23.55 13.00 -20.35
CA LYS A 173 -24.66 13.67 -21.02
C LYS A 173 -25.94 12.86 -20.96
N ARG A 174 -25.88 11.58 -21.29
CA ARG A 174 -27.06 10.69 -21.23
C ARG A 174 -27.60 10.58 -19.81
N LYS A 175 -26.71 10.45 -18.81
CA LYS A 175 -27.06 10.48 -17.39
C LYS A 175 -27.80 11.77 -17.04
N ALA A 176 -27.25 12.94 -17.43
CA ALA A 176 -27.83 14.23 -17.12
C ALA A 176 -29.26 14.36 -17.66
N TYR A 177 -29.54 13.97 -18.92
CA TYR A 177 -30.88 14.01 -19.49
C TYR A 177 -31.85 13.05 -18.80
N LEU A 178 -31.48 11.81 -18.58
CA LEU A 178 -32.35 10.81 -17.95
C LEU A 178 -32.62 11.12 -16.47
N SER A 179 -31.57 11.56 -15.76
CA SER A 179 -31.69 11.95 -14.36
C SER A 179 -32.54 13.19 -14.17
N SER A 180 -32.45 14.20 -15.06
CA SER A 180 -33.30 15.40 -14.99
C SER A 180 -34.78 15.09 -15.24
N ILE A 181 -35.09 14.15 -16.13
CA ILE A 181 -36.49 13.68 -16.33
C ILE A 181 -36.97 12.94 -15.07
N GLY A 182 -36.15 12.05 -14.49
CA GLY A 182 -36.49 11.35 -13.25
C GLY A 182 -36.73 12.30 -12.08
N TYR A 183 -35.86 13.30 -11.93
CA TYR A 183 -36.02 14.34 -10.91
C TYR A 183 -37.29 15.18 -11.12
N ALA A 184 -37.56 15.62 -12.37
CA ALA A 184 -38.77 16.39 -12.69
C ALA A 184 -40.04 15.60 -12.41
N LEU A 185 -40.07 14.29 -12.76
CA LEU A 185 -41.21 13.43 -12.44
C LEU A 185 -41.40 13.29 -10.92
N ASN A 186 -40.31 13.07 -10.17
CA ASN A 186 -40.39 12.98 -8.71
C ASN A 186 -40.97 14.26 -8.08
N GLN A 187 -40.47 15.44 -8.49
CA GLN A 187 -40.97 16.73 -8.02
C GLN A 187 -42.42 16.98 -8.46
N GLY A 188 -42.77 16.60 -9.69
CA GLY A 188 -44.14 16.72 -10.19
C GLY A 188 -45.14 15.87 -9.40
N VAL A 189 -44.79 14.64 -9.05
CA VAL A 189 -45.60 13.73 -8.22
C VAL A 189 -45.84 14.35 -6.83
N ILE A 190 -44.82 14.89 -6.19
CA ILE A 190 -44.93 15.52 -4.86
C ILE A 190 -45.93 16.71 -4.91
N LEU A 191 -45.79 17.57 -5.91
CA LEU A 191 -46.71 18.72 -6.07
C LEU A 191 -48.14 18.27 -6.38
N TYR A 192 -48.30 17.24 -7.23
CA TYR A 192 -49.61 16.70 -7.56
C TYR A 192 -50.31 16.09 -6.33
N VAL A 193 -49.58 15.34 -5.52
CA VAL A 193 -50.08 14.76 -4.26
C VAL A 193 -50.49 15.86 -3.30
N GLY A 194 -49.68 16.93 -3.17
CA GLY A 194 -50.01 18.10 -2.38
C GLY A 194 -51.32 18.76 -2.83
N ALA A 195 -51.48 18.99 -4.13
CA ALA A 195 -52.68 19.58 -4.70
C ALA A 195 -53.93 18.69 -4.48
N ALA A 196 -53.80 17.38 -4.68
CA ALA A 196 -54.91 16.43 -4.47
C ALA A 196 -55.33 16.37 -2.99
N ALA A 197 -54.36 16.34 -2.07
CA ALA A 197 -54.65 16.35 -0.64
C ALA A 197 -55.28 17.68 -0.17
N PHE A 198 -54.82 18.81 -0.71
CA PHE A 198 -55.44 20.11 -0.47
C PHE A 198 -56.87 20.17 -0.99
N TYR A 199 -57.12 19.67 -2.20
CA TYR A 199 -58.47 19.62 -2.78
C TYR A 199 -59.43 18.77 -1.94
N ALA A 200 -59.00 17.58 -1.52
CA ALA A 200 -59.76 16.70 -0.65
C ALA A 200 -60.05 17.36 0.72
N GLY A 201 -59.03 18.00 1.31
CA GLY A 201 -59.16 18.69 2.58
C GLY A 201 -60.10 19.87 2.55
N MET A 202 -60.08 20.68 1.47
CA MET A 202 -61.03 21.79 1.30
C MET A 202 -62.48 21.29 1.26
N LYS A 203 -62.76 20.14 0.62
CA LYS A 203 -64.10 19.53 0.65
C LYS A 203 -64.53 19.08 2.05
N PHE A 204 -63.62 18.59 2.88
CA PHE A 204 -63.94 18.25 4.27
C PHE A 204 -64.19 19.51 5.12
N ILE A 205 -63.50 20.62 4.85
CA ILE A 205 -63.77 21.92 5.48
C ILE A 205 -65.16 22.45 5.10
N GLU A 206 -65.55 22.40 3.79
CA GLU A 206 -66.86 22.74 3.35
C GLU A 206 -67.95 21.95 4.08
N GLN A 207 -67.70 20.67 4.37
CA GLN A 207 -68.62 19.82 5.12
C GLN A 207 -68.54 20.02 6.64
N ARG A 208 -67.73 20.97 7.12
CA ARG A 208 -67.45 21.22 8.55
C ARG A 208 -66.99 20.01 9.35
N VAL A 209 -66.22 19.15 8.70
CA VAL A 209 -65.69 17.92 9.30
C VAL A 209 -64.32 18.14 9.94
N ILE A 210 -63.54 19.08 9.41
CA ILE A 210 -62.21 19.46 9.88
C ILE A 210 -62.02 20.97 9.80
N ASP A 211 -61.12 21.50 10.62
CA ASP A 211 -60.70 22.88 10.55
C ASP A 211 -59.48 23.05 9.60
N PHE A 212 -59.24 24.30 9.18
CA PHE A 212 -58.11 24.59 8.30
C PHE A 212 -56.75 24.25 8.94
N ASP A 213 -56.62 24.47 10.23
CA ASP A 213 -55.38 24.16 10.99
C ASP A 213 -55.11 22.66 10.99
N ASP A 214 -56.13 21.82 11.17
CA ASP A 214 -56.01 20.36 11.13
C ASP A 214 -55.55 19.85 9.76
N LEU A 215 -56.15 20.41 8.67
CA LEU A 215 -55.72 20.11 7.32
C LEU A 215 -54.25 20.47 7.10
N PHE A 216 -53.87 21.70 7.48
CA PHE A 216 -52.54 22.22 7.20
C PHE A 216 -51.45 21.45 7.98
N VAL A 217 -51.67 21.20 9.27
CA VAL A 217 -50.72 20.45 10.11
C VAL A 217 -50.59 19.01 9.64
N SER A 218 -51.72 18.34 9.37
CA SER A 218 -51.73 16.95 8.92
C SER A 218 -50.99 16.78 7.58
N LEU A 219 -51.33 17.65 6.58
CA LEU A 219 -50.69 17.62 5.27
C LEU A 219 -49.19 17.88 5.35
N LEU A 220 -48.76 18.93 6.05
CA LEU A 220 -47.34 19.26 6.22
C LEU A 220 -46.58 18.14 6.90
N SER A 221 -47.14 17.56 7.95
CA SER A 221 -46.52 16.47 8.71
C SER A 221 -46.27 15.24 7.82
N VAL A 222 -47.26 14.83 7.01
CA VAL A 222 -47.09 13.70 6.08
C VAL A 222 -46.10 14.03 4.98
N MET A 223 -46.19 15.25 4.38
CA MET A 223 -45.24 15.65 3.32
C MET A 223 -43.79 15.66 3.80
N ILE A 224 -43.51 16.19 4.99
CA ILE A 224 -42.18 16.18 5.60
C ILE A 224 -41.72 14.73 5.85
N THR A 225 -42.59 13.88 6.36
CA THR A 225 -42.31 12.45 6.63
C THR A 225 -41.99 11.71 5.35
N VAL A 226 -42.81 11.82 4.32
CA VAL A 226 -42.61 11.13 3.03
C VAL A 226 -41.34 11.61 2.34
N HIS A 227 -41.06 12.93 2.39
CA HIS A 227 -39.82 13.49 1.87
C HIS A 227 -38.57 12.96 2.63
N GLY A 228 -38.65 12.88 3.96
CA GLY A 228 -37.61 12.27 4.81
C GLY A 228 -37.35 10.83 4.44
N ILE A 229 -38.41 10.02 4.29
CA ILE A 229 -38.25 8.60 3.86
C ILE A 229 -37.71 8.50 2.42
N GLY A 230 -38.14 9.39 1.52
CA GLY A 230 -37.60 9.41 0.14
C GLY A 230 -36.08 9.60 0.06
N ARG A 231 -35.52 10.39 0.99
CA ARG A 231 -34.06 10.53 1.13
C ARG A 231 -33.33 9.23 1.49
N ALA A 232 -34.01 8.26 2.08
CA ALA A 232 -33.42 6.95 2.41
C ALA A 232 -32.86 6.22 1.18
N SER A 233 -33.38 6.49 -0.02
CA SER A 233 -32.86 5.93 -1.27
C SER A 233 -31.41 6.32 -1.57
N VAL A 234 -30.97 7.49 -1.12
CA VAL A 234 -29.60 7.99 -1.30
C VAL A 234 -28.61 7.14 -0.49
N PHE A 235 -29.04 6.66 0.68
CA PHE A 235 -28.18 5.85 1.56
C PHE A 235 -27.86 4.47 0.99
N ALA A 236 -28.71 3.91 0.14
CA ALA A 236 -28.46 2.60 -0.46
C ALA A 236 -27.19 2.59 -1.33
N SER A 237 -26.83 3.71 -1.97
CA SER A 237 -25.58 3.86 -2.73
C SER A 237 -24.37 3.96 -1.79
N THR A 238 -24.47 4.81 -0.77
CA THR A 238 -23.40 4.97 0.25
C THR A 238 -23.17 3.68 1.01
N TYR A 239 -24.26 2.97 1.37
CA TYR A 239 -24.18 1.67 2.04
C TYR A 239 -23.44 0.63 1.19
N GLY A 240 -23.72 0.55 -0.12
CA GLY A 240 -23.02 -0.38 -1.02
C GLY A 240 -21.51 -0.14 -1.07
N LYS A 241 -21.10 1.12 -1.24
CA LYS A 241 -19.67 1.51 -1.22
C LYS A 241 -19.03 1.20 0.12
N ALA A 242 -19.66 1.61 1.21
CA ALA A 242 -19.17 1.41 2.56
C ALA A 242 -19.07 -0.08 2.94
N LYS A 243 -20.04 -0.90 2.51
CA LYS A 243 -19.99 -2.35 2.69
C LYS A 243 -18.79 -2.98 1.99
N ASN A 244 -18.54 -2.62 0.72
CA ASN A 244 -17.38 -3.16 -0.02
C ASN A 244 -16.06 -2.71 0.61
N SER A 245 -15.95 -1.45 1.02
CA SER A 245 -14.78 -0.94 1.74
C SER A 245 -14.59 -1.61 3.10
N ALA A 246 -15.69 -1.91 3.81
CA ALA A 246 -15.64 -2.66 5.07
C ALA A 246 -15.13 -4.09 4.85
N ILE A 247 -15.66 -4.80 3.84
CA ILE A 247 -15.18 -6.15 3.50
C ILE A 247 -13.68 -6.11 3.21
N ALA A 248 -13.21 -5.24 2.33
CA ALA A 248 -11.79 -5.11 1.99
C ALA A 248 -10.93 -4.73 3.21
N THR A 249 -11.45 -3.88 4.10
CA THR A 249 -10.75 -3.48 5.33
C THR A 249 -10.63 -4.64 6.33
N PHE A 250 -11.72 -5.38 6.57
CA PHE A 250 -11.69 -6.51 7.50
C PHE A 250 -10.92 -7.70 6.94
N GLU A 251 -10.94 -7.92 5.62
CA GLU A 251 -10.14 -8.95 4.96
C GLU A 251 -8.65 -8.76 5.25
N ILE A 252 -8.12 -7.54 5.17
CA ILE A 252 -6.72 -7.28 5.52
C ILE A 252 -6.43 -7.33 7.02
N LEU A 253 -7.39 -6.91 7.86
CA LEU A 253 -7.23 -6.95 9.32
C LEU A 253 -7.23 -8.37 9.88
N GLU A 254 -8.00 -9.27 9.27
CA GLU A 254 -8.14 -10.68 9.68
C GLU A 254 -7.15 -11.60 8.96
N ARG A 255 -6.51 -11.11 7.90
CA ARG A 255 -5.53 -11.88 7.15
C ARG A 255 -4.33 -12.23 8.02
N GLN A 256 -4.09 -13.51 8.18
CA GLN A 256 -2.88 -14.00 8.81
C GLN A 256 -1.73 -14.01 7.80
N SER A 257 -0.69 -13.26 8.09
CA SER A 257 0.54 -13.27 7.29
C SER A 257 1.20 -14.65 7.37
N LYS A 258 1.69 -15.15 6.25
CA LYS A 258 2.47 -16.41 6.22
C LYS A 258 3.80 -16.27 6.97
N ILE A 259 4.32 -15.04 7.02
CA ILE A 259 5.57 -14.70 7.70
C ILE A 259 5.26 -13.49 8.59
N ASP A 260 4.68 -13.75 9.76
CA ASP A 260 4.25 -12.69 10.70
C ASP A 260 5.46 -12.23 11.53
N PRO A 261 5.78 -10.92 11.55
CA PRO A 261 6.86 -10.37 12.35
C PRO A 261 6.63 -10.46 13.87
N ASP A 262 5.38 -10.59 14.32
CA ASP A 262 5.03 -10.68 15.74
C ASP A 262 5.03 -12.13 16.26
N LEU A 263 5.30 -13.14 15.42
CA LEU A 263 5.38 -14.52 15.88
C LEU A 263 6.61 -14.72 16.77
N GLU A 264 6.36 -15.33 17.92
CA GLU A 264 7.41 -15.78 18.83
C GLU A 264 8.28 -16.85 18.16
N GLY A 265 9.56 -16.84 18.47
CA GLY A 265 10.52 -17.78 17.93
C GLY A 265 11.78 -17.83 18.78
N ILE A 266 12.81 -18.45 18.26
CA ILE A 266 14.12 -18.51 18.91
C ILE A 266 14.66 -17.07 19.02
N GLU A 267 15.06 -16.70 20.23
CA GLU A 267 15.78 -15.48 20.56
C GLU A 267 17.19 -15.83 20.98
N THR A 268 18.16 -15.50 20.15
CA THR A 268 19.58 -15.81 20.42
C THR A 268 20.38 -14.51 20.44
N ASP A 269 21.32 -14.42 21.38
CA ASP A 269 22.26 -13.30 21.40
C ASP A 269 23.20 -13.38 20.20
N THR A 270 23.47 -12.24 19.55
CA THR A 270 24.37 -12.16 18.40
C THR A 270 25.79 -12.68 18.69
N SER A 271 26.22 -12.63 19.95
CA SER A 271 27.52 -13.20 20.35
C SER A 271 27.61 -14.73 20.24
N LYS A 272 26.44 -15.41 20.29
CA LYS A 272 26.35 -16.88 20.21
C LYS A 272 26.18 -17.39 18.78
N ILE A 273 25.89 -16.52 17.83
CA ILE A 273 25.79 -16.86 16.42
C ILE A 273 27.18 -16.87 15.80
N ALA A 274 27.54 -18.00 15.22
CA ALA A 274 28.81 -18.16 14.49
C ALA A 274 28.71 -17.56 13.09
N GLY A 275 27.60 -17.79 12.40
CA GLY A 275 27.27 -17.27 11.07
C GLY A 275 27.46 -18.34 9.97
N ASP A 276 27.34 -19.63 10.29
CA ASP A 276 27.26 -20.69 9.28
C ASP A 276 25.94 -20.57 8.50
N LEU A 277 26.00 -20.74 7.19
CA LEU A 277 24.85 -20.67 6.30
C LEU A 277 24.64 -21.98 5.58
N SER A 278 23.42 -22.53 5.61
CA SER A 278 23.13 -23.69 4.77
C SER A 278 21.78 -23.60 4.08
N PHE A 279 21.74 -24.07 2.84
CA PHE A 279 20.56 -24.32 2.04
C PHE A 279 20.55 -25.79 1.66
N GLU A 280 19.48 -26.49 1.99
CA GLU A 280 19.38 -27.94 1.80
C GLU A 280 18.15 -28.24 0.94
N ASN A 281 18.35 -28.75 -0.27
CA ASN A 281 17.34 -29.22 -1.21
C ASN A 281 16.20 -28.22 -1.45
N ILE A 282 16.54 -26.95 -1.72
CA ILE A 282 15.57 -25.87 -1.81
C ILE A 282 14.70 -25.98 -3.06
N THR A 283 13.38 -25.99 -2.85
CA THR A 283 12.38 -25.78 -3.88
C THR A 283 11.69 -24.43 -3.64
N PHE A 284 11.68 -23.59 -4.67
CA PHE A 284 11.06 -22.26 -4.55
C PHE A 284 10.46 -21.74 -5.84
N ARG A 285 9.32 -21.07 -5.70
CA ARG A 285 8.59 -20.32 -6.73
C ARG A 285 8.06 -19.05 -6.14
N TYR A 286 8.13 -17.95 -6.89
CA TYR A 286 7.52 -16.69 -6.43
C TYR A 286 6.00 -16.80 -6.40
N PRO A 287 5.32 -16.29 -5.34
CA PRO A 287 3.86 -16.30 -5.26
C PRO A 287 3.16 -15.68 -6.47
N ALA A 288 3.71 -14.59 -7.01
CA ALA A 288 3.20 -13.92 -8.21
C ALA A 288 3.41 -14.72 -9.51
N ARG A 289 4.27 -15.75 -9.54
CA ARG A 289 4.58 -16.59 -10.70
C ARG A 289 4.73 -18.06 -10.30
N PRO A 290 3.67 -18.73 -9.85
CA PRO A 290 3.73 -20.09 -9.29
C PRO A 290 4.14 -21.16 -10.30
N ASP A 291 3.98 -20.88 -11.60
CA ASP A 291 4.30 -21.84 -12.67
C ASP A 291 5.79 -21.88 -13.02
N ILE A 292 6.58 -20.89 -12.59
CA ILE A 292 7.99 -20.75 -12.93
C ILE A 292 8.86 -21.13 -11.73
N PRO A 293 9.51 -22.31 -11.72
CA PRO A 293 10.42 -22.69 -10.67
C PRO A 293 11.70 -21.83 -10.73
N ILE A 294 12.12 -21.31 -9.59
CA ILE A 294 13.44 -20.67 -9.42
C ILE A 294 14.43 -21.70 -8.92
N PHE A 295 14.04 -22.48 -7.91
CA PHE A 295 14.78 -23.63 -7.41
C PHE A 295 13.87 -24.85 -7.43
N ASP A 296 14.39 -25.99 -7.86
CA ASP A 296 13.63 -27.23 -8.06
C ASP A 296 14.23 -28.41 -7.30
N GLY A 297 14.59 -28.20 -6.03
CA GLY A 297 15.10 -29.22 -5.12
C GLY A 297 16.61 -29.45 -5.17
N ASP A 298 17.31 -28.91 -6.15
CA ASP A 298 18.74 -29.14 -6.36
C ASP A 298 19.66 -27.98 -5.89
N PHE A 299 19.10 -26.95 -5.26
CA PHE A 299 19.88 -25.84 -4.74
C PHE A 299 20.38 -26.16 -3.34
N ASN A 300 21.70 -26.43 -3.24
CA ASN A 300 22.41 -26.78 -2.00
C ASN A 300 23.63 -25.89 -1.84
N LEU A 301 23.69 -25.08 -0.76
CA LEU A 301 24.80 -24.20 -0.42
C LEU A 301 25.18 -24.39 1.02
N GLU A 302 26.48 -24.53 1.26
CA GLU A 302 27.08 -24.50 2.58
C GLU A 302 28.14 -23.42 2.63
N GLY A 303 28.08 -22.54 3.60
CA GLY A 303 29.06 -21.50 3.90
C GLY A 303 29.42 -21.51 5.36
N LYS A 304 30.70 -21.52 5.66
CA LYS A 304 31.19 -21.54 7.04
C LYS A 304 31.34 -20.15 7.62
N ALA A 305 31.23 -20.06 8.93
CA ALA A 305 31.40 -18.81 9.67
C ALA A 305 32.71 -18.11 9.29
N GLY A 306 32.64 -16.83 9.05
CA GLY A 306 33.77 -15.99 8.67
C GLY A 306 34.20 -16.09 7.21
N GLN A 307 33.59 -16.95 6.39
CA GLN A 307 33.92 -17.07 4.97
C GLN A 307 33.23 -15.99 4.12
N THR A 308 33.90 -15.60 3.06
CA THR A 308 33.33 -14.82 1.96
C THR A 308 32.86 -15.75 0.84
N ILE A 309 31.57 -15.80 0.60
CA ILE A 309 30.91 -16.65 -0.40
C ILE A 309 30.41 -15.77 -1.54
N ALA A 310 30.87 -16.05 -2.76
CA ALA A 310 30.42 -15.34 -3.96
C ALA A 310 29.42 -16.19 -4.77
N LEU A 311 28.21 -15.69 -5.01
CA LEU A 311 27.27 -16.27 -5.95
C LEU A 311 27.46 -15.61 -7.31
N VAL A 312 27.78 -16.39 -8.32
CA VAL A 312 27.99 -15.93 -9.70
C VAL A 312 27.09 -16.70 -10.67
N GLY A 313 26.74 -16.09 -11.78
CA GLY A 313 25.88 -16.73 -12.79
C GLY A 313 25.04 -15.72 -13.55
N PRO A 314 24.31 -16.17 -14.59
CA PRO A 314 23.47 -15.29 -15.42
C PRO A 314 22.35 -14.60 -14.62
N SER A 315 21.81 -13.52 -15.17
CA SER A 315 20.65 -12.86 -14.56
C SER A 315 19.46 -13.83 -14.52
N GLY A 316 18.67 -13.76 -13.43
CA GLY A 316 17.47 -14.59 -13.26
C GLY A 316 17.72 -16.02 -12.79
N CYS A 317 18.97 -16.45 -12.50
CA CYS A 317 19.26 -17.80 -12.03
C CYS A 317 18.98 -18.07 -10.54
N GLY A 318 18.49 -17.06 -9.77
CA GLY A 318 18.09 -17.22 -8.37
C GLY A 318 19.04 -16.65 -7.32
N LYS A 319 20.11 -15.92 -7.68
CA LYS A 319 21.09 -15.37 -6.71
C LYS A 319 20.43 -14.46 -5.65
N SER A 320 19.69 -13.44 -6.07
CA SER A 320 19.00 -12.54 -5.12
C SER A 320 17.86 -13.24 -4.37
N THR A 321 17.30 -14.32 -4.95
CA THR A 321 16.31 -15.16 -4.28
C THR A 321 16.92 -15.89 -3.07
N ALA A 322 18.16 -16.35 -3.17
CA ALA A 322 18.88 -16.96 -2.03
C ALA A 322 19.05 -15.94 -0.87
N ILE A 323 19.42 -14.69 -1.18
CA ILE A 323 19.48 -13.61 -0.18
C ILE A 323 18.09 -13.36 0.43
N GLY A 324 17.02 -13.30 -0.39
CA GLY A 324 15.66 -13.10 0.08
C GLY A 324 15.17 -14.21 1.03
N MET A 325 15.62 -15.46 0.83
CA MET A 325 15.32 -16.58 1.74
C MET A 325 16.09 -16.48 3.05
N LEU A 326 17.35 -16.07 3.04
CA LEU A 326 18.11 -15.83 4.28
C LEU A 326 17.48 -14.73 5.13
N GLN A 327 17.03 -13.65 4.49
CA GLN A 327 16.30 -12.56 5.15
C GLN A 327 14.86 -12.96 5.53
N ARG A 328 14.44 -14.17 5.12
CA ARG A 328 13.08 -14.65 5.30
C ARG A 328 12.04 -13.67 4.77
N TRP A 329 12.28 -13.16 3.54
CA TRP A 329 11.25 -12.47 2.77
C TRP A 329 10.24 -13.45 2.19
N TYR A 330 10.75 -14.65 1.89
CA TYR A 330 10.00 -15.81 1.41
C TYR A 330 10.48 -17.04 2.14
N ASP A 331 9.58 -17.97 2.40
CA ASP A 331 9.90 -19.30 2.85
C ASP A 331 9.98 -20.25 1.64
N PRO A 332 10.92 -21.23 1.63
CA PRO A 332 10.95 -22.26 0.59
C PRO A 332 9.68 -23.12 0.66
N VAL A 333 9.23 -23.61 -0.52
CA VAL A 333 8.12 -24.58 -0.61
C VAL A 333 8.53 -25.89 0.00
N ASP A 334 9.77 -26.34 -0.30
CA ASP A 334 10.38 -27.52 0.29
C ASP A 334 11.88 -27.26 0.50
N GLY A 335 12.53 -28.05 1.36
CA GLY A 335 13.89 -27.82 1.79
C GLY A 335 14.01 -26.91 3.01
N VAL A 336 15.24 -26.68 3.45
CA VAL A 336 15.54 -25.94 4.69
C VAL A 336 16.64 -24.92 4.47
N VAL A 337 16.43 -23.70 4.96
CA VAL A 337 17.45 -22.66 5.09
C VAL A 337 17.85 -22.55 6.56
N ARG A 338 19.14 -22.58 6.87
CA ARG A 338 19.66 -22.52 8.25
C ARG A 338 20.64 -21.38 8.44
N LEU A 339 20.61 -20.84 9.64
CA LEU A 339 21.66 -20.01 10.21
C LEU A 339 22.22 -20.78 11.40
N ASP A 340 23.50 -21.15 11.32
CA ASP A 340 24.10 -22.14 12.20
C ASP A 340 23.31 -23.49 12.19
N GLU A 341 23.00 -24.05 13.34
CA GLU A 341 22.22 -25.27 13.45
C GLU A 341 20.69 -25.05 13.34
N HIS A 342 20.23 -23.79 13.31
CA HIS A 342 18.84 -23.47 13.44
C HIS A 342 18.17 -23.14 12.09
N ASN A 343 16.98 -23.71 11.85
CA ASN A 343 16.16 -23.34 10.70
C ASN A 343 15.72 -21.88 10.85
N THR A 344 15.86 -21.08 9.79
CA THR A 344 15.45 -19.66 9.79
C THR A 344 13.97 -19.46 10.11
N LYS A 345 13.12 -20.45 9.84
CA LYS A 345 11.69 -20.44 10.20
C LYS A 345 11.42 -20.44 11.70
N ASN A 346 12.37 -20.97 12.49
CA ASN A 346 12.21 -21.10 13.93
C ASN A 346 12.58 -19.84 14.72
N PHE A 347 13.30 -18.90 14.09
CA PHE A 347 13.63 -17.62 14.70
C PHE A 347 12.42 -16.69 14.73
N SER A 348 12.34 -15.80 15.75
CA SER A 348 11.58 -14.58 15.57
C SER A 348 12.20 -13.75 14.43
N LEU A 349 11.39 -13.10 13.60
CA LEU A 349 11.89 -12.35 12.44
C LEU A 349 12.84 -11.23 12.86
N HIS A 350 12.52 -10.57 13.98
CA HIS A 350 13.36 -9.50 14.51
C HIS A 350 14.75 -10.03 14.88
N ASN A 351 14.80 -11.13 15.61
CA ASN A 351 16.06 -11.74 16.03
C ASN A 351 16.86 -12.26 14.82
N LEU A 352 16.24 -13.02 13.90
CA LEU A 352 16.93 -13.48 12.68
C LEU A 352 17.59 -12.32 11.94
N ARG A 353 16.83 -11.26 11.68
CA ARG A 353 17.30 -10.09 10.94
C ARG A 353 18.29 -9.24 11.74
N SER A 354 18.32 -9.35 13.08
CA SER A 354 19.31 -8.65 13.90
C SER A 354 20.73 -9.17 13.69
N HIS A 355 20.88 -10.43 13.30
CA HIS A 355 22.18 -11.05 13.03
C HIS A 355 22.72 -10.76 11.63
N MET A 356 21.90 -10.23 10.74
CA MET A 356 22.24 -10.00 9.33
C MET A 356 22.08 -8.53 8.95
N SER A 357 22.84 -8.11 7.96
CA SER A 357 22.62 -6.83 7.29
C SER A 357 22.69 -7.00 5.79
N LEU A 358 21.84 -6.28 5.07
CA LEU A 358 21.77 -6.31 3.62
C LEU A 358 22.15 -4.95 3.03
N VAL A 359 23.01 -4.99 2.01
CA VAL A 359 23.28 -3.89 1.10
C VAL A 359 22.73 -4.28 -0.27
N GLY A 360 21.63 -3.69 -0.68
CA GLY A 360 20.98 -3.99 -1.97
C GLY A 360 21.60 -3.27 -3.15
N GLN A 361 21.16 -3.63 -4.34
CA GLN A 361 21.62 -3.09 -5.62
C GLN A 361 21.30 -1.59 -5.74
N GLU A 362 20.09 -1.18 -5.38
CA GLU A 362 19.64 0.22 -5.33
C GLU A 362 19.32 0.60 -3.89
N PRO A 363 20.22 1.28 -3.17
CA PRO A 363 19.99 1.60 -1.78
C PRO A 363 18.92 2.69 -1.65
N VAL A 364 17.93 2.43 -0.81
CA VAL A 364 16.90 3.40 -0.46
C VAL A 364 17.33 4.15 0.81
N LEU A 365 17.40 5.48 0.72
CA LEU A 365 17.54 6.36 1.86
C LEU A 365 16.19 7.01 2.17
N PHE A 366 15.89 7.16 3.44
CA PHE A 366 14.69 7.84 3.91
C PHE A 366 14.93 9.36 3.94
N ASP A 367 13.86 10.16 3.81
CA ASP A 367 13.95 11.62 3.93
C ASP A 367 14.24 12.06 5.37
N MET A 368 15.46 11.81 5.79
CA MET A 368 16.05 12.08 7.09
C MET A 368 17.44 12.67 6.88
N THR A 369 18.14 12.99 7.97
CA THR A 369 19.55 13.37 7.89
C THR A 369 20.44 12.17 7.56
N ILE A 370 21.68 12.41 7.14
CA ILE A 370 22.66 11.34 6.88
C ILE A 370 22.90 10.54 8.17
N GLY A 371 23.09 11.22 9.30
CA GLY A 371 23.31 10.59 10.61
C GLY A 371 22.14 9.71 11.02
N GLU A 372 20.89 10.17 10.84
CA GLU A 372 19.68 9.40 11.13
C GLU A 372 19.57 8.18 10.18
N ASN A 373 19.87 8.34 8.89
CA ASN A 373 19.88 7.23 7.95
C ASN A 373 20.88 6.14 8.34
N ILE A 374 22.05 6.48 8.87
CA ILE A 374 23.02 5.50 9.37
C ILE A 374 22.49 4.83 10.64
N ARG A 375 22.01 5.62 11.63
CA ARG A 375 21.44 5.09 12.89
C ARG A 375 20.22 4.19 12.66
N PHE A 376 19.49 4.38 11.57
CA PHE A 376 18.32 3.55 11.21
C PHE A 376 18.66 2.06 11.04
N GLY A 377 19.94 1.70 10.89
CA GLY A 377 20.40 0.30 10.88
C GLY A 377 20.32 -0.39 12.22
N VAL A 378 20.16 0.33 13.33
CA VAL A 378 20.17 -0.23 14.69
C VAL A 378 18.74 -0.41 15.20
N ASP A 379 18.53 -1.42 16.04
CA ASP A 379 17.23 -1.74 16.61
C ASP A 379 16.70 -0.63 17.51
N GLU A 380 15.37 -0.44 17.54
CA GLU A 380 14.70 0.56 18.38
C GLU A 380 15.06 0.37 19.86
N GLY A 381 15.41 1.48 20.53
CA GLY A 381 15.78 1.48 21.95
C GLY A 381 17.27 1.31 22.22
N LYS A 382 18.09 0.92 21.25
CA LYS A 382 19.55 0.88 21.41
C LYS A 382 20.14 2.25 21.10
N GLN A 383 20.73 2.89 22.11
CA GLN A 383 21.40 4.18 21.92
C GLN A 383 22.73 3.97 21.18
N VAL A 384 22.91 4.75 20.12
CA VAL A 384 24.14 4.78 19.30
C VAL A 384 24.81 6.13 19.48
N THR A 385 26.06 6.11 19.85
CA THR A 385 26.86 7.32 20.00
C THR A 385 27.21 7.94 18.65
N GLN A 386 27.50 9.24 18.61
CA GLN A 386 27.98 9.89 17.41
C GLN A 386 29.28 9.26 16.90
N GLN A 387 30.17 8.84 17.80
CA GLN A 387 31.42 8.18 17.45
C GLN A 387 31.17 6.86 16.68
N GLU A 388 30.20 6.03 17.09
CA GLU A 388 29.88 4.79 16.37
C GLU A 388 29.32 5.07 14.96
N VAL A 389 28.55 6.16 14.80
CA VAL A 389 28.09 6.59 13.47
C VAL A 389 29.26 7.00 12.59
N GLU A 390 30.20 7.75 13.13
CA GLU A 390 31.41 8.16 12.41
C GLU A 390 32.31 7.00 12.06
N ASP A 391 32.47 6.03 12.97
CA ASP A 391 33.28 4.83 12.73
C ASP A 391 32.65 3.98 11.62
N ALA A 392 31.33 3.80 11.62
CA ALA A 392 30.64 3.13 10.54
C ALA A 392 30.78 3.89 9.19
N ALA A 393 30.74 5.21 9.22
CA ALA A 393 30.93 6.05 8.04
C ALA A 393 32.38 6.01 7.53
N ARG A 394 33.39 5.89 8.42
CA ARG A 394 34.79 5.69 8.05
C ARG A 394 35.00 4.33 7.40
N ALA A 395 34.44 3.27 7.97
CA ALA A 395 34.51 1.92 7.42
C ALA A 395 33.86 1.85 6.01
N ALA A 396 32.76 2.61 5.81
CA ALA A 396 32.10 2.72 4.50
C ALA A 396 32.75 3.75 3.55
N ASN A 397 33.89 4.34 3.90
CA ASN A 397 34.63 5.34 3.09
C ASN A 397 33.77 6.56 2.69
N ILE A 398 32.85 7.04 3.57
CA ILE A 398 31.96 8.18 3.31
C ILE A 398 32.16 9.33 4.31
N HIS A 399 32.83 9.11 5.44
CA HIS A 399 33.02 10.09 6.50
C HIS A 399 33.57 11.43 6.00
N LYS A 400 34.64 11.38 5.18
CA LYS A 400 35.27 12.59 4.64
C LYS A 400 34.29 13.43 3.83
N PHE A 401 33.50 12.79 2.96
CA PHE A 401 32.46 13.48 2.19
C PHE A 401 31.43 14.15 3.10
N ILE A 402 31.02 13.45 4.19
CA ILE A 402 29.98 13.97 5.11
C ILE A 402 30.47 15.21 5.85
N ILE A 403 31.69 15.21 6.38
CA ILE A 403 32.23 16.37 7.10
C ILE A 403 32.52 17.58 6.23
N ASP A 404 32.72 17.38 4.91
CA ASP A 404 32.89 18.47 3.95
C ASP A 404 31.55 19.14 3.57
N LEU A 405 30.39 18.59 3.99
CA LEU A 405 29.08 19.22 3.80
C LEU A 405 28.85 20.31 4.85
N PRO A 406 28.11 21.38 4.53
CA PRO A 406 27.86 22.50 5.46
C PRO A 406 27.28 22.06 6.81
N ASP A 407 26.32 21.11 6.79
CA ASP A 407 25.64 20.60 8.00
C ASP A 407 26.17 19.22 8.44
N GLY A 408 27.24 18.71 7.81
CA GLY A 408 27.84 17.43 8.15
C GLY A 408 26.83 16.28 8.20
N TYR A 409 26.80 15.55 9.32
CA TYR A 409 25.86 14.45 9.56
C TYR A 409 24.39 14.87 9.67
N ASP A 410 24.10 16.15 9.91
CA ASP A 410 22.74 16.69 10.01
C ASP A 410 22.20 17.13 8.63
N THR A 411 22.98 16.95 7.57
CA THR A 411 22.54 17.22 6.19
C THR A 411 21.39 16.29 5.81
N ARG A 412 20.24 16.85 5.38
CA ARG A 412 19.11 16.08 4.85
C ARG A 412 19.38 15.56 3.45
N VAL A 413 18.98 14.31 3.20
CA VAL A 413 19.25 13.63 1.92
C VAL A 413 18.14 13.82 0.87
N GLY A 414 16.97 14.34 1.28
CA GLY A 414 15.77 14.47 0.44
C GLY A 414 15.07 13.13 0.17
N ASP A 415 13.95 13.19 -0.55
CA ASP A 415 13.18 11.98 -0.89
C ASP A 415 14.06 10.99 -1.66
N LYS A 416 14.12 9.74 -1.14
CA LYS A 416 14.96 8.64 -1.65
C LYS A 416 16.43 9.04 -1.89
N GLY A 417 16.94 10.01 -1.13
CA GLY A 417 18.31 10.50 -1.27
C GLY A 417 18.56 11.27 -2.57
N SER A 418 17.55 11.99 -3.10
CA SER A 418 17.63 12.69 -4.39
C SER A 418 18.77 13.71 -4.51
N GLN A 419 19.32 14.17 -3.39
CA GLN A 419 20.43 15.14 -3.34
C GLN A 419 21.81 14.48 -3.40
N LEU A 420 21.90 13.15 -3.42
CA LEU A 420 23.14 12.40 -3.38
C LEU A 420 23.38 11.61 -4.67
N SER A 421 24.64 11.42 -5.05
CA SER A 421 25.02 10.51 -6.13
C SER A 421 24.75 9.05 -5.75
N GLY A 422 24.66 8.15 -6.75
CA GLY A 422 24.50 6.72 -6.53
C GLY A 422 25.55 6.12 -5.59
N GLY A 423 26.83 6.46 -5.81
CA GLY A 423 27.92 5.98 -4.98
C GLY A 423 27.92 6.55 -3.54
N GLN A 424 27.41 7.77 -3.34
CA GLN A 424 27.24 8.34 -2.00
C GLN A 424 26.11 7.61 -1.24
N LYS A 425 24.96 7.38 -1.92
CA LYS A 425 23.85 6.59 -1.34
C LYS A 425 24.32 5.20 -0.95
N GLN A 426 25.09 4.53 -1.82
CA GLN A 426 25.58 3.18 -1.58
C GLN A 426 26.48 3.12 -0.33
N ARG A 427 27.43 4.06 -0.21
CA ARG A 427 28.31 4.10 0.96
C ARG A 427 27.58 4.44 2.26
N ILE A 428 26.52 5.28 2.23
CA ILE A 428 25.67 5.52 3.39
C ILE A 428 24.90 4.24 3.75
N ALA A 429 24.39 3.48 2.77
CA ALA A 429 23.71 2.22 3.02
C ALA A 429 24.68 1.16 3.57
N ILE A 430 25.93 1.13 3.13
CA ILE A 430 26.98 0.30 3.71
C ILE A 430 27.23 0.70 5.18
N ALA A 431 27.36 2.00 5.49
CA ALA A 431 27.50 2.48 6.86
C ALA A 431 26.32 2.06 7.74
N ARG A 432 25.08 2.16 7.21
CA ARG A 432 23.83 1.68 7.85
C ARG A 432 23.88 0.18 8.15
N ALA A 433 24.44 -0.61 7.24
CA ALA A 433 24.56 -2.05 7.43
C ALA A 433 25.63 -2.40 8.50
N LEU A 434 26.74 -1.66 8.53
CA LEU A 434 27.87 -1.92 9.42
C LEU A 434 27.64 -1.50 10.87
N ILE A 435 26.91 -0.42 11.11
CA ILE A 435 26.63 0.09 12.47
C ILE A 435 25.93 -0.96 13.34
N ARG A 436 25.21 -1.88 12.71
CA ARG A 436 24.55 -3.02 13.34
C ARG A 436 25.53 -4.07 13.87
N LYS A 437 26.77 -4.09 13.37
CA LYS A 437 27.80 -5.11 13.67
C LYS A 437 27.29 -6.53 13.38
N PRO A 438 26.79 -6.81 12.16
CA PRO A 438 26.15 -8.08 11.84
C PRO A 438 27.16 -9.24 11.83
N LYS A 439 26.67 -10.46 12.11
CA LYS A 439 27.42 -11.70 11.91
C LYS A 439 27.43 -12.17 10.46
N VAL A 440 26.36 -11.84 9.73
CA VAL A 440 26.23 -12.15 8.31
C VAL A 440 26.00 -10.86 7.52
N LEU A 441 26.86 -10.58 6.56
CA LEU A 441 26.74 -9.47 5.64
C LEU A 441 26.30 -9.98 4.27
N LEU A 442 25.17 -9.43 3.78
CA LEU A 442 24.60 -9.77 2.49
C LEU A 442 24.82 -8.61 1.53
N LEU A 443 25.48 -8.86 0.40
CA LEU A 443 25.77 -7.85 -0.62
C LEU A 443 25.12 -8.27 -1.95
N ASP A 444 24.08 -7.56 -2.37
CA ASP A 444 23.38 -7.82 -3.63
C ASP A 444 23.79 -6.78 -4.67
N GLU A 445 24.72 -7.13 -5.56
CA GLU A 445 25.21 -6.29 -6.68
C GLU A 445 25.56 -4.85 -6.29
N ALA A 446 26.20 -4.66 -5.14
CA ALA A 446 26.38 -3.34 -4.50
C ALA A 446 27.14 -2.29 -5.36
N THR A 447 27.67 -2.65 -6.52
CA THR A 447 28.46 -1.74 -7.39
C THR A 447 27.93 -1.63 -8.81
N SER A 448 26.85 -2.32 -9.20
CA SER A 448 26.45 -2.52 -10.60
C SER A 448 25.92 -1.26 -11.30
N ALA A 449 25.41 -0.27 -10.55
CA ALA A 449 24.76 0.94 -11.09
C ALA A 449 25.58 2.22 -10.90
N LEU A 450 26.91 2.10 -10.68
CA LEU A 450 27.77 3.22 -10.33
C LEU A 450 28.72 3.62 -11.48
N ASP A 451 29.07 4.90 -11.51
CA ASP A 451 30.16 5.41 -12.33
C ASP A 451 31.51 4.87 -11.82
N SER A 452 32.52 4.81 -12.70
CA SER A 452 33.82 4.16 -12.42
C SER A 452 34.59 4.74 -11.21
N GLU A 453 34.42 6.01 -10.89
CA GLU A 453 35.08 6.65 -9.74
C GLU A 453 34.36 6.28 -8.43
N SER A 454 33.04 6.46 -8.40
CA SER A 454 32.20 6.06 -7.27
C SER A 454 32.32 4.57 -6.97
N GLU A 455 32.40 3.76 -8.01
CA GLU A 455 32.56 2.32 -7.91
C GLU A 455 33.86 1.94 -7.19
N LYS A 456 35.00 2.52 -7.56
CA LYS A 456 36.28 2.26 -6.89
C LYS A 456 36.20 2.54 -5.39
N LEU A 457 35.56 3.63 -5.01
CA LEU A 457 35.38 4.02 -3.60
C LEU A 457 34.48 3.04 -2.82
N VAL A 458 33.41 2.56 -3.45
CA VAL A 458 32.51 1.57 -2.87
C VAL A 458 33.23 0.22 -2.78
N GLN A 459 33.95 -0.19 -3.82
CA GLN A 459 34.70 -1.44 -3.83
C GLN A 459 35.79 -1.46 -2.73
N GLN A 460 36.54 -0.35 -2.59
CA GLN A 460 37.52 -0.22 -1.51
C GLN A 460 36.86 -0.37 -0.11
N ALA A 461 35.67 0.19 0.08
CA ALA A 461 34.95 0.03 1.33
C ALA A 461 34.58 -1.45 1.57
N ILE A 462 34.05 -2.12 0.54
CA ILE A 462 33.71 -3.56 0.63
C ILE A 462 34.94 -4.42 0.91
N ASP A 463 36.05 -4.20 0.18
CA ASP A 463 37.30 -4.95 0.36
C ASP A 463 37.87 -4.76 1.77
N ASN A 464 37.84 -3.54 2.32
CA ASN A 464 38.27 -3.28 3.70
C ASN A 464 37.37 -4.04 4.70
N ILE A 465 36.06 -4.03 4.51
CA ILE A 465 35.09 -4.71 5.38
C ILE A 465 35.31 -6.23 5.36
N ILE A 466 35.58 -6.80 4.20
CA ILE A 466 35.86 -8.22 4.04
C ILE A 466 37.20 -8.58 4.71
N SER A 467 38.22 -7.74 4.51
CA SER A 467 39.58 -8.00 5.07
C SER A 467 39.63 -7.87 6.59
N GLU A 468 38.75 -7.07 7.22
CA GLU A 468 38.63 -7.01 8.68
C GLU A 468 38.21 -8.36 9.29
N GLY A 469 37.57 -9.24 8.52
CA GLY A 469 37.09 -10.55 8.95
C GLY A 469 36.06 -10.54 10.06
N GLY A 470 35.88 -11.70 10.72
CA GLY A 470 34.98 -11.82 11.88
C GLY A 470 33.49 -11.89 11.57
N ARG A 471 33.12 -11.91 10.29
CA ARG A 471 31.73 -12.04 9.81
C ARG A 471 31.68 -12.91 8.55
N THR A 472 30.59 -13.60 8.35
CA THR A 472 30.30 -14.32 7.10
C THR A 472 29.76 -13.33 6.07
N THR A 473 30.28 -13.34 4.86
CA THR A 473 29.81 -12.46 3.78
C THR A 473 29.29 -13.31 2.63
N LEU A 474 27.99 -13.09 2.27
CA LEU A 474 27.42 -13.64 1.05
C LEU A 474 27.26 -12.51 0.04
N THR A 475 27.99 -12.58 -1.06
CA THR A 475 27.97 -11.56 -2.09
C THR A 475 27.46 -12.09 -3.42
N ILE A 476 26.56 -11.34 -4.05
CA ILE A 476 26.24 -11.51 -5.46
C ILE A 476 27.13 -10.55 -6.22
N ALA A 477 28.11 -11.13 -6.88
CA ALA A 477 29.14 -10.35 -7.55
C ALA A 477 29.02 -10.45 -9.07
N HIS A 478 29.05 -9.31 -9.72
CA HIS A 478 29.18 -9.18 -11.16
C HIS A 478 30.60 -8.73 -11.60
N ARG A 479 31.47 -8.46 -10.63
CA ARG A 479 32.83 -7.98 -10.88
C ARG A 479 33.89 -9.01 -10.48
N LEU A 480 34.83 -9.22 -11.40
CA LEU A 480 35.88 -10.18 -11.23
C LEU A 480 36.75 -9.92 -9.98
N SER A 481 37.03 -8.63 -9.67
CA SER A 481 37.79 -8.22 -8.49
C SER A 481 37.19 -8.72 -7.17
N THR A 482 35.86 -8.63 -7.02
CA THR A 482 35.15 -9.09 -5.82
C THR A 482 35.10 -10.63 -5.76
N ILE A 483 34.98 -11.27 -6.94
CA ILE A 483 34.88 -12.74 -7.03
C ILE A 483 36.23 -13.42 -6.72
N GLN A 484 37.32 -12.85 -7.19
CA GLN A 484 38.67 -13.47 -7.06
C GLN A 484 39.13 -13.62 -5.63
N THR A 485 38.69 -12.75 -4.73
CA THR A 485 39.07 -12.74 -3.31
C THR A 485 38.15 -13.56 -2.42
N ALA A 486 37.10 -14.14 -2.97
CA ALA A 486 36.17 -14.97 -2.22
C ALA A 486 36.76 -16.33 -1.84
N ASP A 487 36.50 -16.78 -0.60
CA ASP A 487 36.92 -18.09 -0.11
C ASP A 487 36.20 -19.24 -0.81
N LEU A 488 34.93 -18.99 -1.19
CA LEU A 488 34.07 -19.93 -1.90
C LEU A 488 33.31 -19.23 -2.99
N ILE A 489 33.46 -19.69 -4.22
CA ILE A 489 32.68 -19.25 -5.38
C ILE A 489 31.68 -20.34 -5.74
N CYS A 490 30.40 -19.97 -5.85
CA CYS A 490 29.33 -20.88 -6.27
C CYS A 490 28.73 -20.38 -7.58
N VAL A 491 28.87 -21.17 -8.63
CA VAL A 491 28.27 -20.84 -9.94
C VAL A 491 26.85 -21.36 -9.99
N VAL A 492 25.89 -20.43 -10.09
CA VAL A 492 24.46 -20.75 -10.14
C VAL A 492 23.98 -20.72 -11.59
N LYS A 493 23.38 -21.81 -12.05
CA LYS A 493 22.77 -21.92 -13.38
C LYS A 493 21.46 -22.69 -13.29
N ASN A 494 20.38 -22.11 -13.82
CA ASN A 494 19.04 -22.74 -13.81
C ASN A 494 18.61 -23.22 -12.40
N GLY A 495 18.81 -22.41 -11.37
CA GLY A 495 18.39 -22.73 -10.01
C GLY A 495 19.24 -23.78 -9.28
N ARG A 496 20.42 -24.15 -9.78
CA ARG A 496 21.33 -25.12 -9.14
C ARG A 496 22.75 -24.56 -9.07
N ILE A 497 23.51 -25.02 -8.12
CA ILE A 497 24.95 -24.77 -8.06
C ILE A 497 25.66 -25.85 -8.92
N VAL A 498 26.22 -25.42 -10.04
CA VAL A 498 26.87 -26.31 -11.01
C VAL A 498 28.35 -26.46 -10.76
N GLU A 499 29.00 -25.45 -10.19
CA GLU A 499 30.40 -25.46 -9.82
C GLU A 499 30.60 -24.76 -8.48
N LYS A 500 31.48 -25.25 -7.64
CA LYS A 500 31.90 -24.62 -6.39
C LYS A 500 33.39 -24.81 -6.15
N GLY A 501 34.07 -23.79 -5.67
CA GLY A 501 35.53 -23.85 -5.38
C GLY A 501 36.11 -22.43 -5.28
N THR A 502 37.43 -22.35 -5.19
CA THR A 502 38.20 -21.10 -5.24
C THR A 502 38.36 -20.62 -6.68
N HIS A 503 38.76 -19.37 -6.86
CA HIS A 503 39.00 -18.76 -8.19
C HIS A 503 39.93 -19.63 -9.05
N TRP A 504 41.06 -20.06 -8.50
CA TRP A 504 42.05 -20.82 -9.24
C TRP A 504 41.64 -22.27 -9.54
N GLU A 505 40.85 -22.88 -8.66
CA GLU A 505 40.30 -24.22 -8.87
C GLU A 505 39.31 -24.22 -10.02
N LEU A 506 38.39 -23.25 -10.00
CA LEU A 506 37.34 -23.12 -11.03
C LEU A 506 37.91 -22.71 -12.40
N LEU A 507 38.96 -21.89 -12.44
CA LEU A 507 39.63 -21.58 -13.71
C LEU A 507 40.30 -22.82 -14.33
N LYS A 508 40.85 -23.71 -13.50
CA LYS A 508 41.49 -24.95 -13.98
C LYS A 508 40.48 -25.95 -14.53
N LEU A 509 39.24 -25.92 -14.05
CA LEU A 509 38.16 -26.76 -14.57
C LEU A 509 37.75 -26.40 -16.01
N ASP A 510 38.06 -25.17 -16.45
CA ASP A 510 37.74 -24.59 -17.78
C ASP A 510 36.27 -24.78 -18.21
N ALA A 511 35.35 -24.65 -17.25
CA ALA A 511 33.93 -24.86 -17.45
C ALA A 511 33.12 -23.52 -17.38
N GLU A 512 31.95 -23.49 -16.77
CA GLU A 512 31.03 -22.32 -16.74
C GLU A 512 31.68 -21.07 -16.10
N TYR A 513 32.45 -21.25 -14.99
CA TYR A 513 33.14 -20.15 -14.36
C TYR A 513 34.18 -19.51 -15.27
N ALA A 514 35.01 -20.34 -15.90
CA ALA A 514 36.05 -19.86 -16.81
C ALA A 514 35.43 -19.12 -18.03
N ALA A 515 34.26 -19.57 -18.52
CA ALA A 515 33.54 -18.89 -19.57
C ALA A 515 33.03 -17.50 -19.11
N LEU A 516 32.47 -17.38 -17.88
CA LEU A 516 32.05 -16.10 -17.32
C LEU A 516 33.21 -15.12 -17.15
N VAL A 517 34.36 -15.60 -16.66
CA VAL A 517 35.56 -14.78 -16.50
C VAL A 517 36.07 -14.26 -17.84
N ARG A 518 36.12 -15.12 -18.87
CA ARG A 518 36.52 -14.72 -20.23
C ARG A 518 35.59 -13.64 -20.81
N GLN A 519 34.29 -13.79 -20.62
CA GLN A 519 33.32 -12.82 -21.09
C GLN A 519 33.50 -11.46 -20.39
N GLN A 520 33.79 -11.44 -19.09
CA GLN A 520 34.02 -10.21 -18.33
C GLN A 520 35.36 -9.53 -18.68
N SER A 521 36.44 -10.30 -18.90
CA SER A 521 37.71 -9.73 -19.31
C SER A 521 37.68 -9.08 -20.67
N LEU A 522 36.93 -9.64 -21.63
CA LEU A 522 36.71 -9.02 -22.94
C LEU A 522 35.93 -7.70 -22.87
N ASN A 523 35.05 -7.55 -21.89
CA ASN A 523 34.31 -6.30 -21.67
C ASN A 523 35.10 -5.24 -20.89
N ALA A 524 36.20 -5.62 -20.23
CA ALA A 524 37.07 -4.69 -19.49
C ALA A 524 38.14 -4.05 -20.38
N ASP A 525 38.44 -4.62 -21.55
CA ASP A 525 39.42 -4.14 -22.50
C ASP A 525 38.83 -3.18 -23.56
N HIS A 526 37.55 -2.84 -23.45
CA HIS A 526 36.83 -1.85 -24.24
C HIS A 526 36.31 -0.70 -23.35
#